data_2307ca0df1b9b39c2e5c304cb9e4bbbe
#
_entry.id   2307ca0df1b9b39c2e5c304cb9e4bbbe
#
_cell.length_a   1.000
_cell.length_b   1.000
_cell.length_c   1.000
_cell.angle_alpha   90.00
_cell.angle_beta   90.00
_cell.angle_gamma   90.00
#
_symmetry.space_group_name_H-M   'P 1'
#
loop_
_entity.id
_entity.type
_entity.pdbx_description
1 polymer ?
#
loop_
_entity_poly.entity_id
_entity_poly.type
_entity_poly.pdbx_seq_one_letter_code
_entity_poly.pdbx_strand_id
1 'polypeptide(L)'
;ILYRELDQHASRYALALDALGVCPGDRVIAQVDKSLPSLFLYLACLKAGYIFVPLNTAYKSKELTHFIADAEPKLFVTSCDRYDEVSELVMAANDCSAVILVGDPGRDLLGLAAGHSSSSVVRSVKSDDVAVIIYTSGTTGRSKGAMVTHHNLVSNVKVLTSLWRFSEHDTLLHALPVFHVHGLFVANHCVLSVGASMLWLERFDVDAIIDLIPEATVMMGVPTFYTRLLSNEKLTTELCRNVRLFISGSAPMLSETHELFEQRSGHRILERYGMSEAGMITSNPYDGERKVGTVGMPLPSVSVRIVDDFDIS
;
A
#
# COMPACT_ATOMS: atom_id res chain seq x y z
N ILE A 1 -4.83 13.71 11.35
CA ILE A 1 -3.81 14.50 10.67
C ILE A 1 -4.40 15.15 9.42
N LEU A 2 -4.06 16.41 9.16
CA LEU A 2 -4.49 17.16 7.97
C LEU A 2 -3.51 16.95 6.81
N TYR A 3 -3.97 17.14 5.56
CA TYR A 3 -3.12 17.05 4.37
C TYR A 3 -1.89 17.97 4.44
N ARG A 4 -2.08 19.19 4.97
CA ARG A 4 -0.96 20.13 5.19
C ARG A 4 0.08 19.57 6.16
N GLU A 5 -0.36 18.95 7.24
CA GLU A 5 0.54 18.33 8.23
C GLU A 5 1.23 17.11 7.64
N LEU A 6 0.49 16.28 6.86
CA LEU A 6 1.03 15.16 6.14
C LEU A 6 2.16 15.59 5.18
N ASP A 7 1.94 16.67 4.41
CA ASP A 7 2.94 17.25 3.52
C ASP A 7 4.17 17.75 4.26
N GLN A 8 3.98 18.43 5.40
CA GLN A 8 5.05 18.91 6.25
C GLN A 8 5.88 17.77 6.84
N HIS A 9 5.24 16.71 7.36
CA HIS A 9 5.96 15.55 7.88
C HIS A 9 6.73 14.82 6.78
N ALA A 10 6.14 14.58 5.63
CA ALA A 10 6.83 13.97 4.50
C ALA A 10 8.03 14.79 4.06
N SER A 11 7.94 16.12 4.05
CA SER A 11 9.06 17.01 3.71
C SER A 11 10.19 16.97 4.73
N ARG A 12 9.87 16.96 6.03
CA ARG A 12 10.87 16.78 7.08
C ARG A 12 11.60 15.45 7.00
N TYR A 13 10.86 14.36 6.69
CA TYR A 13 11.45 13.04 6.46
C TYR A 13 12.38 13.06 5.25
N ALA A 14 12.00 13.72 4.15
CA ALA A 14 12.87 13.85 2.98
C ALA A 14 14.19 14.56 3.32
N LEU A 15 14.15 15.64 4.11
CA LEU A 15 15.35 16.35 4.57
C LEU A 15 16.20 15.50 5.53
N ALA A 16 15.59 14.71 6.40
CA ALA A 16 16.31 13.78 7.25
C ALA A 16 17.01 12.68 6.46
N LEU A 17 16.37 12.16 5.41
CA LEU A 17 16.98 11.19 4.49
C LEU A 17 18.15 11.80 3.72
N ASP A 18 18.03 13.06 3.27
CA ASP A 18 19.17 13.81 2.68
C ASP A 18 20.36 13.91 3.64
N ALA A 19 20.10 14.25 4.90
CA ALA A 19 21.11 14.36 5.92
C ALA A 19 21.82 13.02 6.22
N LEU A 20 21.11 11.90 5.98
CA LEU A 20 21.67 10.53 6.03
C LEU A 20 22.38 10.11 4.74
N GLY A 21 22.52 11.03 3.76
CA GLY A 21 23.26 10.81 2.52
C GLY A 21 22.46 10.08 1.42
N VAL A 22 21.12 10.00 1.53
CA VAL A 22 20.26 9.44 0.48
C VAL A 22 20.10 10.44 -0.65
N CYS A 23 20.32 10.02 -1.89
CA CYS A 23 20.20 10.83 -3.10
C CYS A 23 19.04 10.36 -3.99
N PRO A 24 18.50 11.21 -4.89
CA PRO A 24 17.51 10.76 -5.87
C PRO A 24 17.98 9.54 -6.65
N GLY A 25 17.09 8.54 -6.75
CA GLY A 25 17.41 7.24 -7.35
C GLY A 25 17.98 6.20 -6.39
N ASP A 26 18.37 6.58 -5.18
CA ASP A 26 18.79 5.61 -4.16
C ASP A 26 17.59 4.83 -3.61
N ARG A 27 17.83 3.56 -3.25
CA ARG A 27 16.84 2.68 -2.67
C ARG A 27 16.82 2.84 -1.16
N VAL A 28 15.61 3.02 -0.62
CA VAL A 28 15.32 3.06 0.81
C VAL A 28 14.45 1.85 1.13
N ILE A 29 15.05 0.83 1.74
CA ILE A 29 14.29 -0.32 2.25
C ILE A 29 13.56 0.10 3.54
N ALA A 30 12.30 -0.31 3.66
CA ALA A 30 11.49 -0.11 4.86
C ALA A 30 10.86 -1.43 5.30
N GLN A 31 11.34 -1.97 6.42
CA GLN A 31 10.72 -3.11 7.10
C GLN A 31 10.19 -2.66 8.45
N VAL A 32 9.03 -2.02 8.41
CA VAL A 32 8.39 -1.36 9.54
C VAL A 32 6.89 -1.62 9.56
N ASP A 33 6.30 -1.56 10.73
CA ASP A 33 4.86 -1.69 10.88
C ASP A 33 4.12 -0.50 10.28
N LYS A 34 2.88 -0.76 9.91
CA LYS A 34 1.98 0.26 9.40
C LYS A 34 1.69 1.31 10.48
N SER A 35 2.09 2.54 10.21
CA SER A 35 1.94 3.69 11.11
C SER A 35 1.92 5.00 10.32
N LEU A 36 1.59 6.12 10.95
CA LEU A 36 1.74 7.43 10.30
C LEU A 36 3.20 7.72 9.92
N PRO A 37 4.22 7.45 10.78
CA PRO A 37 5.61 7.58 10.38
C PRO A 37 5.99 6.76 9.14
N SER A 38 5.47 5.55 8.98
CA SER A 38 5.72 4.75 7.77
C SER A 38 5.10 5.36 6.51
N LEU A 39 3.93 6.00 6.64
CA LEU A 39 3.33 6.78 5.55
C LEU A 39 4.14 8.03 5.21
N PHE A 40 4.65 8.76 6.23
CA PHE A 40 5.54 9.92 6.02
C PHE A 40 6.79 9.53 5.25
N LEU A 41 7.42 8.41 5.62
CA LEU A 41 8.59 7.86 4.95
C LEU A 41 8.30 7.55 3.48
N TYR A 42 7.20 6.85 3.21
CA TYR A 42 6.79 6.55 1.85
C TYR A 42 6.61 7.82 1.00
N LEU A 43 5.85 8.79 1.51
CA LEU A 43 5.61 10.05 0.80
C LEU A 43 6.88 10.88 0.66
N ALA A 44 7.78 10.84 1.63
CA ALA A 44 9.09 11.49 1.54
C ALA A 44 9.91 10.93 0.37
N CYS A 45 9.94 9.61 0.21
CA CYS A 45 10.62 8.96 -0.90
C CYS A 45 10.05 9.42 -2.25
N LEU A 46 8.72 9.42 -2.40
CA LEU A 46 8.08 9.88 -3.64
C LEU A 46 8.38 11.35 -3.94
N LYS A 47 8.34 12.23 -2.93
CA LYS A 47 8.57 13.67 -3.07
C LYS A 47 10.01 14.02 -3.40
N ALA A 48 10.97 13.25 -2.89
CA ALA A 48 12.39 13.49 -3.04
C ALA A 48 13.03 12.68 -4.18
N GLY A 49 12.27 11.80 -4.85
CA GLY A 49 12.78 10.98 -5.94
C GLY A 49 13.64 9.80 -5.47
N TYR A 50 13.46 9.35 -4.22
CA TYR A 50 14.07 8.12 -3.73
C TYR A 50 13.20 6.92 -4.12
N ILE A 51 13.80 5.75 -4.28
CA ILE A 51 13.10 4.52 -4.61
C ILE A 51 12.70 3.82 -3.30
N PHE A 52 11.42 3.76 -3.01
CA PHE A 52 10.90 3.10 -1.82
C PHE A 52 10.82 1.60 -2.01
N VAL A 53 11.33 0.82 -1.05
CA VAL A 53 11.33 -0.66 -1.10
C VAL A 53 10.67 -1.21 0.17
N PRO A 54 9.34 -1.36 0.19
CA PRO A 54 8.63 -1.89 1.35
C PRO A 54 8.82 -3.39 1.46
N LEU A 55 9.14 -3.87 2.67
CA LEU A 55 9.27 -5.29 2.97
C LEU A 55 8.27 -5.73 4.04
N ASN A 56 7.79 -6.97 3.89
CA ASN A 56 6.96 -7.60 4.90
C ASN A 56 7.76 -7.75 6.21
N THR A 57 7.18 -7.31 7.33
CA THR A 57 7.79 -7.41 8.66
C THR A 57 8.04 -8.86 9.11
N ALA A 58 7.38 -9.84 8.49
CA ALA A 58 7.60 -11.26 8.73
C ALA A 58 8.89 -11.82 8.14
N TYR A 59 9.54 -11.13 7.18
CA TYR A 59 10.81 -11.59 6.59
C TYR A 59 11.94 -11.61 7.62
N LYS A 60 12.75 -12.65 7.53
CA LYS A 60 13.87 -12.91 8.45
C LYS A 60 15.21 -12.65 7.76
N SER A 61 16.32 -12.79 8.48
CA SER A 61 17.69 -12.50 8.03
C SER A 61 18.02 -13.09 6.66
N LYS A 62 17.54 -14.32 6.36
CA LYS A 62 17.81 -14.98 5.07
C LYS A 62 17.18 -14.24 3.89
N GLU A 63 15.93 -13.83 4.02
CA GLU A 63 15.25 -13.06 2.98
C GLU A 63 15.84 -11.65 2.91
N LEU A 64 16.13 -11.04 4.06
CA LEU A 64 16.72 -9.69 4.11
C LEU A 64 18.08 -9.62 3.44
N THR A 65 18.94 -10.62 3.64
CA THR A 65 20.23 -10.71 2.95
C THR A 65 20.06 -10.71 1.42
N HIS A 66 19.04 -11.42 0.92
CA HIS A 66 18.73 -11.39 -0.52
C HIS A 66 18.29 -10.02 -0.98
N PHE A 67 17.36 -9.38 -0.26
CA PHE A 67 16.82 -8.06 -0.66
C PHE A 67 17.88 -6.96 -0.59
N ILE A 68 18.77 -7.00 0.40
CA ILE A 68 19.91 -6.07 0.53
C ILE A 68 20.86 -6.23 -0.66
N ALA A 69 21.18 -7.49 -1.01
CA ALA A 69 22.09 -7.76 -2.12
C ALA A 69 21.50 -7.44 -3.51
N ASP A 70 20.19 -7.57 -3.67
CA ASP A 70 19.49 -7.36 -4.95
C ASP A 70 19.10 -5.90 -5.18
N ALA A 71 18.56 -5.23 -4.14
CA ALA A 71 18.16 -3.83 -4.24
C ALA A 71 19.33 -2.85 -4.05
N GLU A 72 20.43 -3.27 -3.46
CA GLU A 72 21.58 -2.39 -3.12
C GLU A 72 21.12 -1.07 -2.47
N PRO A 73 20.45 -1.13 -1.31
CA PRO A 73 19.87 0.06 -0.69
C PRO A 73 20.94 1.00 -0.13
N LYS A 74 20.69 2.30 -0.17
CA LYS A 74 21.48 3.29 0.55
C LYS A 74 21.12 3.31 2.03
N LEU A 75 19.85 3.08 2.34
CA LEU A 75 19.33 3.11 3.71
C LEU A 75 18.35 1.95 3.94
N PHE A 76 18.45 1.33 5.12
CA PHE A 76 17.49 0.36 5.62
C PHE A 76 16.80 0.93 6.86
N VAL A 77 15.49 1.17 6.75
CA VAL A 77 14.64 1.66 7.85
C VAL A 77 13.95 0.47 8.50
N THR A 78 14.11 0.33 9.82
CA THR A 78 13.62 -0.81 10.60
C THR A 78 12.93 -0.37 11.89
N SER A 79 12.33 -1.31 12.62
CA SER A 79 11.83 -1.12 13.98
C SER A 79 12.95 -1.23 15.01
N CYS A 80 12.73 -0.68 16.21
CA CYS A 80 13.71 -0.66 17.28
C CYS A 80 14.13 -2.07 17.71
N ASP A 81 13.19 -3.01 17.81
CA ASP A 81 13.42 -4.40 18.23
C ASP A 81 14.23 -5.22 17.22
N ARG A 82 14.36 -4.76 15.98
CA ARG A 82 15.10 -5.43 14.92
C ARG A 82 16.38 -4.70 14.50
N TYR A 83 16.66 -3.57 15.13
CA TYR A 83 17.78 -2.72 14.71
C TYR A 83 19.14 -3.43 14.74
N ASP A 84 19.44 -4.17 15.80
CA ASP A 84 20.71 -4.86 15.93
C ASP A 84 20.90 -5.91 14.83
N GLU A 85 19.87 -6.76 14.58
CA GLU A 85 19.87 -7.75 13.50
C GLU A 85 20.10 -7.09 12.13
N VAL A 86 19.36 -6.02 11.85
CA VAL A 86 19.45 -5.34 10.56
C VAL A 86 20.79 -4.63 10.42
N SER A 87 21.31 -4.01 11.48
CA SER A 87 22.63 -3.34 11.47
C SER A 87 23.75 -4.31 11.12
N GLU A 88 23.75 -5.52 11.69
CA GLU A 88 24.72 -6.55 11.34
C GLU A 88 24.63 -6.95 9.86
N LEU A 89 23.41 -7.09 9.31
CA LEU A 89 23.22 -7.45 7.91
C LEU A 89 23.71 -6.35 6.94
N VAL A 90 23.41 -5.07 7.24
CA VAL A 90 23.83 -3.96 6.37
C VAL A 90 25.32 -3.64 6.50
N MET A 91 25.97 -3.91 7.65
CA MET A 91 27.43 -3.79 7.80
C MET A 91 28.20 -4.69 6.84
N ALA A 92 27.61 -5.83 6.45
CA ALA A 92 28.18 -6.73 5.45
C ALA A 92 27.95 -6.25 4.01
N ALA A 93 27.11 -5.24 3.80
CA ALA A 93 26.81 -4.64 2.51
C ALA A 93 27.56 -3.32 2.34
N ASN A 94 28.12 -3.10 1.15
CA ASN A 94 28.80 -1.84 0.86
C ASN A 94 27.79 -0.69 0.77
N ASP A 95 28.13 0.44 1.40
CA ASP A 95 27.43 1.72 1.28
C ASP A 95 25.96 1.73 1.74
N CYS A 96 25.56 0.84 2.65
CA CYS A 96 24.25 0.81 3.28
C CYS A 96 24.33 1.14 4.77
N SER A 97 23.36 1.91 5.26
CA SER A 97 23.22 2.22 6.69
C SER A 97 21.85 1.75 7.20
N ALA A 98 21.75 1.44 8.50
CA ALA A 98 20.49 1.17 9.17
C ALA A 98 20.04 2.38 10.00
N VAL A 99 18.72 2.62 10.06
CA VAL A 99 18.10 3.60 10.95
C VAL A 99 16.79 3.07 11.51
N ILE A 100 16.49 3.41 12.76
CA ILE A 100 15.21 3.11 13.39
C ILE A 100 14.16 4.11 12.89
N LEU A 101 12.94 3.65 12.58
CA LEU A 101 11.85 4.56 12.19
C LEU A 101 11.36 5.38 13.39
N VAL A 102 11.00 4.69 14.48
CA VAL A 102 10.48 5.27 15.74
C VAL A 102 10.93 4.38 16.91
N GLY A 103 11.25 4.97 18.05
CA GLY A 103 11.50 4.23 19.30
C GLY A 103 12.85 4.49 19.96
N ASP A 104 13.69 5.35 19.37
CA ASP A 104 14.94 5.85 19.97
C ASP A 104 15.03 7.38 19.80
N PRO A 105 14.40 8.16 20.72
CA PRO A 105 14.29 9.61 20.57
C PRO A 105 15.64 10.30 20.35
N GLY A 106 15.73 11.03 19.25
CA GLY A 106 16.96 11.76 18.82
C GLY A 106 17.91 10.94 17.96
N ARG A 107 17.67 9.63 17.79
CA ARG A 107 18.43 8.78 16.86
C ARG A 107 17.55 8.09 15.83
N ASP A 108 16.25 8.02 16.08
CA ASP A 108 15.31 7.51 15.12
C ASP A 108 14.96 8.55 14.04
N LEU A 109 14.43 8.08 12.92
CA LEU A 109 14.10 8.93 11.78
C LEU A 109 13.03 9.97 12.13
N LEU A 110 12.08 9.63 13.03
CA LEU A 110 11.08 10.59 13.51
C LEU A 110 11.73 11.76 14.25
N GLY A 111 12.66 11.49 15.16
CA GLY A 111 13.41 12.50 15.90
C GLY A 111 14.30 13.34 15.00
N LEU A 112 15.03 12.70 14.08
CA LEU A 112 15.84 13.40 13.08
C LEU A 112 14.96 14.33 12.23
N ALA A 113 13.83 13.86 11.74
CA ALA A 113 12.89 14.64 10.94
C ALA A 113 12.32 15.85 11.71
N ALA A 114 12.10 15.74 13.02
CA ALA A 114 11.62 16.84 13.85
C ALA A 114 12.59 18.03 13.89
N GLY A 115 13.89 17.78 13.72
CA GLY A 115 14.93 18.82 13.67
C GLY A 115 14.96 19.65 12.38
N HIS A 116 14.23 19.23 11.33
CA HIS A 116 14.21 19.91 10.04
C HIS A 116 13.04 20.88 9.88
N SER A 117 13.21 21.86 8.98
CA SER A 117 12.14 22.80 8.63
C SER A 117 10.97 22.08 7.97
N SER A 118 9.78 22.68 8.09
CA SER A 118 8.57 22.17 7.42
C SER A 118 8.36 22.73 6.00
N SER A 119 9.39 23.34 5.41
CA SER A 119 9.33 23.81 4.02
C SER A 119 9.10 22.63 3.07
N SER A 120 8.21 22.81 2.12
CA SER A 120 7.86 21.74 1.19
C SER A 120 9.06 21.34 0.33
N VAL A 121 9.38 20.05 0.34
CA VAL A 121 10.39 19.44 -0.53
C VAL A 121 9.64 18.69 -1.63
N VAL A 122 9.81 19.14 -2.86
CA VAL A 122 9.36 18.40 -4.06
C VAL A 122 10.46 18.49 -5.07
N ARG A 123 11.06 17.38 -5.43
CA ARG A 123 12.06 17.30 -6.50
C ARG A 123 11.42 16.93 -7.82
N SER A 124 12.00 17.47 -8.88
CA SER A 124 11.59 17.08 -10.22
C SER A 124 12.02 15.64 -10.50
N VAL A 125 11.06 14.80 -10.86
CA VAL A 125 11.26 13.42 -11.29
C VAL A 125 10.65 13.25 -12.68
N LYS A 126 11.20 12.32 -13.46
CA LYS A 126 10.61 11.95 -14.76
C LYS A 126 9.49 10.93 -14.52
N SER A 127 8.55 10.86 -15.45
CA SER A 127 7.45 9.88 -15.40
C SER A 127 7.95 8.44 -15.34
N ASP A 128 9.06 8.16 -16.02
CA ASP A 128 9.64 6.82 -16.13
C ASP A 128 10.68 6.50 -15.04
N ASP A 129 10.98 7.46 -14.16
CA ASP A 129 11.82 7.19 -13.00
C ASP A 129 11.12 6.18 -12.08
N VAL A 130 11.89 5.22 -11.56
CA VAL A 130 11.38 4.21 -10.62
C VAL A 130 11.04 4.89 -9.30
N ALA A 131 9.82 4.71 -8.84
CA ALA A 131 9.32 5.24 -7.57
C ALA A 131 9.37 4.19 -6.45
N VAL A 132 9.10 2.93 -6.79
CA VAL A 132 8.99 1.82 -5.82
C VAL A 132 9.50 0.53 -6.44
N ILE A 133 10.13 -0.31 -5.62
CA ILE A 133 10.40 -1.71 -5.96
C ILE A 133 9.60 -2.60 -5.02
N ILE A 134 8.72 -3.45 -5.56
CA ILE A 134 7.91 -4.41 -4.82
C ILE A 134 8.44 -5.81 -5.06
N TYR A 135 8.87 -6.49 -4.00
CA TYR A 135 9.29 -7.88 -4.11
C TYR A 135 8.10 -8.83 -4.15
N THR A 136 8.08 -9.70 -5.17
CA THR A 136 7.08 -10.74 -5.35
C THR A 136 7.71 -12.11 -5.24
N SER A 137 6.96 -13.10 -4.74
CA SER A 137 7.36 -14.51 -4.75
C SER A 137 7.29 -15.02 -6.18
N GLY A 138 8.39 -14.91 -6.92
CA GLY A 138 8.46 -15.40 -8.30
C GLY A 138 8.26 -16.91 -8.40
N THR A 139 7.75 -17.37 -9.54
CA THR A 139 7.56 -18.81 -9.87
C THR A 139 8.86 -19.62 -9.85
N THR A 140 10.02 -18.98 -9.81
CA THR A 140 11.37 -19.57 -9.87
C THR A 140 12.06 -19.71 -8.51
N GLY A 141 11.36 -19.50 -7.39
CA GLY A 141 11.85 -19.75 -6.03
C GLY A 141 12.63 -18.62 -5.36
N ARG A 142 13.11 -17.60 -6.09
CA ARG A 142 13.65 -16.36 -5.52
C ARG A 142 12.71 -15.20 -5.78
N SER A 143 12.49 -14.36 -4.76
CA SER A 143 11.72 -13.13 -4.91
C SER A 143 12.39 -12.20 -5.93
N LYS A 144 11.56 -11.55 -6.77
CA LYS A 144 11.99 -10.59 -7.78
C LYS A 144 11.42 -9.22 -7.46
N GLY A 145 12.21 -8.16 -7.66
CA GLY A 145 11.79 -6.78 -7.47
C GLY A 145 11.09 -6.24 -8.71
N ALA A 146 9.78 -6.06 -8.65
CA ALA A 146 9.03 -5.36 -9.69
C ALA A 146 9.26 -3.86 -9.55
N MET A 147 9.84 -3.24 -10.57
CA MET A 147 10.07 -1.79 -10.62
C MET A 147 8.80 -1.07 -11.08
N VAL A 148 8.28 -0.21 -10.21
CA VAL A 148 7.05 0.59 -10.45
C VAL A 148 7.47 2.05 -10.61
N THR A 149 7.15 2.65 -11.76
CA THR A 149 7.50 4.05 -12.05
C THR A 149 6.46 5.02 -11.48
N HIS A 150 6.82 6.31 -11.41
CA HIS A 150 5.85 7.35 -11.06
C HIS A 150 4.66 7.36 -12.01
N HIS A 151 4.87 7.11 -13.31
CA HIS A 151 3.80 7.01 -14.29
C HIS A 151 2.85 5.84 -13.98
N ASN A 152 3.36 4.68 -13.62
CA ASN A 152 2.53 3.52 -13.28
C ASN A 152 1.61 3.83 -12.10
N LEU A 153 2.13 4.48 -11.04
CA LEU A 153 1.33 4.89 -9.89
C LEU A 153 0.22 5.87 -10.28
N VAL A 154 0.56 6.92 -11.02
CA VAL A 154 -0.39 7.98 -11.41
C VAL A 154 -1.44 7.49 -12.40
N SER A 155 -1.06 6.70 -13.41
CA SER A 155 -2.00 6.19 -14.42
C SER A 155 -3.03 5.25 -13.78
N ASN A 156 -2.57 4.33 -12.93
CA ASN A 156 -3.47 3.38 -12.27
C ASN A 156 -4.47 4.08 -11.34
N VAL A 157 -3.99 5.01 -10.49
CA VAL A 157 -4.89 5.71 -9.56
C VAL A 157 -5.93 6.57 -10.28
N LYS A 158 -5.57 7.25 -11.36
CA LYS A 158 -6.52 8.06 -12.16
C LYS A 158 -7.68 7.21 -12.69
N VAL A 159 -7.37 6.01 -13.20
CA VAL A 159 -8.39 5.10 -13.69
C VAL A 159 -9.26 4.58 -12.54
N LEU A 160 -8.66 4.17 -11.43
CA LEU A 160 -9.39 3.61 -10.29
C LEU A 160 -10.31 4.64 -9.61
N THR A 161 -9.84 5.86 -9.40
CA THR A 161 -10.65 6.92 -8.79
C THR A 161 -11.86 7.28 -9.64
N SER A 162 -11.68 7.33 -10.96
CA SER A 162 -12.78 7.56 -11.90
C SER A 162 -13.76 6.38 -11.90
N LEU A 163 -13.26 5.14 -12.04
CA LEU A 163 -14.10 3.95 -12.14
C LEU A 163 -14.90 3.66 -10.87
N TRP A 164 -14.28 3.83 -9.70
CA TRP A 164 -14.90 3.60 -8.39
C TRP A 164 -15.53 4.85 -7.80
N ARG A 165 -15.54 5.96 -8.55
CA ARG A 165 -16.12 7.25 -8.18
C ARG A 165 -15.63 7.79 -6.85
N PHE A 166 -14.32 7.70 -6.61
CA PHE A 166 -13.74 8.33 -5.43
C PHE A 166 -13.83 9.85 -5.51
N SER A 167 -14.15 10.46 -4.38
CA SER A 167 -14.28 11.92 -4.22
C SER A 167 -13.74 12.36 -2.86
N GLU A 168 -13.61 13.65 -2.67
CA GLU A 168 -13.21 14.28 -1.40
C GLU A 168 -14.17 13.99 -0.23
N HIS A 169 -15.39 13.56 -0.54
CA HIS A 169 -16.39 13.19 0.48
C HIS A 169 -16.25 11.76 0.99
N ASP A 170 -15.32 11.00 0.45
CA ASP A 170 -15.12 9.63 0.88
C ASP A 170 -14.30 9.53 2.16
N THR A 171 -14.62 8.51 2.95
CA THR A 171 -13.86 8.07 4.09
C THR A 171 -13.53 6.58 3.91
N LEU A 172 -12.26 6.29 3.61
CA LEU A 172 -11.80 4.91 3.44
C LEU A 172 -11.44 4.28 4.79
N LEU A 173 -12.06 3.16 5.15
CA LEU A 173 -11.60 2.30 6.23
C LEU A 173 -10.43 1.46 5.72
N HIS A 174 -9.23 1.77 6.20
CA HIS A 174 -7.96 1.25 5.69
C HIS A 174 -7.25 0.37 6.74
N ALA A 175 -7.48 -0.94 6.68
CA ALA A 175 -6.83 -1.95 7.54
C ALA A 175 -5.81 -2.83 6.77
N LEU A 176 -5.59 -2.58 5.47
CA LEU A 176 -4.65 -3.35 4.65
C LEU A 176 -3.20 -3.05 5.02
N PRO A 177 -2.28 -4.03 4.92
CA PRO A 177 -0.85 -3.80 5.11
C PRO A 177 -0.29 -2.89 4.00
N VAL A 178 0.68 -2.04 4.36
CA VAL A 178 1.28 -1.07 3.43
C VAL A 178 2.62 -1.53 2.81
N PHE A 179 2.93 -2.81 2.92
CA PHE A 179 4.03 -3.43 2.18
C PHE A 179 3.56 -4.18 0.92
N HIS A 180 2.26 -4.16 0.62
CA HIS A 180 1.65 -4.70 -0.59
C HIS A 180 0.95 -3.63 -1.41
N VAL A 181 0.91 -3.83 -2.74
CA VAL A 181 0.30 -2.93 -3.72
C VAL A 181 -1.11 -2.49 -3.34
N HIS A 182 -1.94 -3.41 -2.83
CA HIS A 182 -3.32 -3.12 -2.45
C HIS A 182 -3.42 -2.03 -1.38
N GLY A 183 -2.68 -2.17 -0.28
CA GLY A 183 -2.71 -1.18 0.81
C GLY A 183 -1.87 0.05 0.49
N LEU A 184 -0.66 -0.14 -0.07
CA LEU A 184 0.27 0.95 -0.28
C LEU A 184 -0.14 1.88 -1.44
N PHE A 185 -0.54 1.31 -2.58
CA PHE A 185 -0.87 2.12 -3.76
C PHE A 185 -2.36 2.29 -3.91
N VAL A 186 -3.12 1.19 -4.06
CA VAL A 186 -4.54 1.29 -4.41
C VAL A 186 -5.31 2.05 -3.33
N ALA A 187 -5.20 1.63 -2.07
CA ALA A 187 -5.93 2.25 -0.98
C ALA A 187 -5.46 3.70 -0.72
N ASN A 188 -4.16 3.90 -0.48
CA ASN A 188 -3.65 5.24 -0.15
C ASN A 188 -3.82 6.22 -1.31
N HIS A 189 -3.47 5.82 -2.55
CA HIS A 189 -3.49 6.78 -3.65
C HIS A 189 -4.89 7.15 -4.08
N CYS A 190 -5.88 6.21 -4.03
CA CYS A 190 -7.27 6.58 -4.30
C CYS A 190 -7.75 7.69 -3.36
N VAL A 191 -7.41 7.62 -2.08
CA VAL A 191 -7.78 8.65 -1.10
C VAL A 191 -6.99 9.95 -1.31
N LEU A 192 -5.65 9.84 -1.37
CA LEU A 192 -4.77 11.01 -1.44
C LEU A 192 -4.97 11.83 -2.71
N SER A 193 -5.27 11.17 -3.84
CA SER A 193 -5.43 11.85 -5.14
C SER A 193 -6.69 12.69 -5.27
N VAL A 194 -7.73 12.41 -4.46
CA VAL A 194 -9.00 13.15 -4.48
C VAL A 194 -9.23 13.99 -3.23
N GLY A 195 -8.30 13.98 -2.28
CA GLY A 195 -8.44 14.73 -1.03
C GLY A 195 -9.42 14.13 -0.03
N ALA A 196 -9.70 12.84 -0.13
CA ALA A 196 -10.60 12.11 0.76
C ALA A 196 -10.00 11.84 2.15
N SER A 197 -10.74 11.21 3.06
CA SER A 197 -10.32 10.87 4.40
C SER A 197 -10.00 9.37 4.55
N MET A 198 -9.19 9.02 5.56
CA MET A 198 -8.91 7.62 5.93
C MET A 198 -9.13 7.40 7.43
N LEU A 199 -9.85 6.33 7.77
CA LEU A 199 -9.80 5.70 9.08
C LEU A 199 -8.64 4.70 9.06
N TRP A 200 -7.51 5.12 9.61
CA TRP A 200 -6.24 4.40 9.50
C TRP A 200 -6.07 3.43 10.65
N LEU A 201 -6.22 2.13 10.37
CA LEU A 201 -5.94 1.04 11.30
C LEU A 201 -4.57 0.43 11.02
N GLU A 202 -3.76 0.23 12.04
CA GLU A 202 -2.43 -0.37 11.91
C GLU A 202 -2.51 -1.80 11.39
N ARG A 203 -3.56 -2.54 11.78
CA ARG A 203 -3.81 -3.92 11.37
C ARG A 203 -5.30 -4.19 11.26
N PHE A 204 -5.64 -5.31 10.65
CA PHE A 204 -7.01 -5.80 10.61
C PHE A 204 -7.42 -6.32 11.99
N ASP A 205 -8.45 -5.73 12.54
CA ASP A 205 -9.14 -6.16 13.76
C ASP A 205 -10.64 -6.09 13.52
N VAL A 206 -11.35 -7.20 13.77
CA VAL A 206 -12.79 -7.32 13.45
C VAL A 206 -13.61 -6.32 14.24
N ASP A 207 -13.38 -6.22 15.56
CA ASP A 207 -14.20 -5.38 16.43
C ASP A 207 -13.94 -3.90 16.14
N ALA A 208 -12.69 -3.50 15.97
CA ALA A 208 -12.34 -2.14 15.57
C ALA A 208 -12.94 -1.75 14.22
N ILE A 209 -13.00 -2.67 13.25
CA ILE A 209 -13.63 -2.41 11.96
C ILE A 209 -15.14 -2.26 12.11
N ILE A 210 -15.80 -3.18 12.85
CA ILE A 210 -17.24 -3.10 13.10
C ILE A 210 -17.62 -1.77 13.76
N ASP A 211 -16.83 -1.31 14.71
CA ASP A 211 -17.10 -0.04 15.40
C ASP A 211 -16.91 1.19 14.47
N LEU A 212 -16.02 1.09 13.45
CA LEU A 212 -15.70 2.18 12.52
C LEU A 212 -16.50 2.13 11.21
N ILE A 213 -17.14 1.03 10.83
CA ILE A 213 -17.96 0.92 9.60
C ILE A 213 -18.97 2.06 9.47
N PRO A 214 -19.70 2.50 10.53
CA PRO A 214 -20.66 3.60 10.40
C PRO A 214 -20.06 4.94 9.97
N GLU A 215 -18.76 5.16 10.17
CA GLU A 215 -18.05 6.38 9.79
C GLU A 215 -17.42 6.28 8.39
N ALA A 216 -17.40 5.08 7.80
CA ALA A 216 -16.78 4.81 6.51
C ALA A 216 -17.78 4.92 5.35
N THR A 217 -17.29 5.39 4.19
CA THR A 217 -18.03 5.30 2.92
C THR A 217 -17.48 4.21 2.01
N VAL A 218 -16.23 3.84 2.18
CA VAL A 218 -15.54 2.81 1.40
C VAL A 218 -14.72 1.91 2.32
N MET A 219 -14.72 0.61 2.04
CA MET A 219 -13.78 -0.32 2.66
C MET A 219 -13.10 -1.16 1.58
N MET A 220 -11.76 -1.28 1.67
CA MET A 220 -10.96 -2.18 0.86
C MET A 220 -10.42 -3.32 1.71
N GLY A 221 -10.53 -4.56 1.21
CA GLY A 221 -10.07 -5.74 1.93
C GLY A 221 -9.63 -6.86 1.01
N VAL A 222 -9.10 -7.90 1.63
CA VAL A 222 -8.86 -9.22 1.01
C VAL A 222 -10.01 -10.16 1.39
N PRO A 223 -10.25 -11.26 0.67
CA PRO A 223 -11.37 -12.16 0.97
C PRO A 223 -11.45 -12.60 2.43
N THR A 224 -10.32 -12.87 3.07
CA THR A 224 -10.28 -13.27 4.48
C THR A 224 -10.78 -12.19 5.45
N PHE A 225 -10.71 -10.90 5.09
CA PHE A 225 -11.31 -9.84 5.91
C PHE A 225 -12.83 -9.99 5.96
N TYR A 226 -13.46 -10.20 4.81
CA TYR A 226 -14.90 -10.38 4.68
C TYR A 226 -15.37 -11.64 5.39
N THR A 227 -14.66 -12.77 5.24
CA THR A 227 -14.96 -14.01 5.97
C THR A 227 -14.92 -13.80 7.49
N ARG A 228 -13.91 -13.05 7.98
CA ARG A 228 -13.80 -12.75 9.42
C ARG A 228 -14.86 -11.76 9.90
N LEU A 229 -15.24 -10.78 9.09
CA LEU A 229 -16.35 -9.86 9.43
C LEU A 229 -17.69 -10.60 9.53
N LEU A 230 -17.92 -11.60 8.70
CA LEU A 230 -19.10 -12.45 8.75
C LEU A 230 -19.24 -13.25 10.05
N SER A 231 -18.16 -13.48 10.79
CA SER A 231 -18.23 -14.13 12.10
C SER A 231 -18.76 -13.22 13.22
N ASN A 232 -18.85 -11.90 12.97
CA ASN A 232 -19.36 -10.94 13.94
C ASN A 232 -20.86 -10.67 13.69
N GLU A 233 -21.70 -10.94 14.69
CA GLU A 233 -23.15 -10.79 14.57
C GLU A 233 -23.62 -9.35 14.37
N LYS A 234 -22.81 -8.36 14.76
CA LYS A 234 -23.11 -6.93 14.56
C LYS A 234 -23.06 -6.49 13.09
N LEU A 235 -22.44 -7.28 12.20
CA LEU A 235 -22.45 -6.99 10.77
C LEU A 235 -23.87 -7.10 10.22
N THR A 236 -24.52 -5.97 9.95
CA THR A 236 -25.90 -5.88 9.48
C THR A 236 -26.02 -4.83 8.39
N THR A 237 -27.12 -4.85 7.64
CA THR A 237 -27.43 -3.81 6.66
C THR A 237 -27.49 -2.40 7.29
N GLU A 238 -28.05 -2.30 8.50
CA GLU A 238 -28.11 -1.01 9.22
C GLU A 238 -26.71 -0.49 9.59
N LEU A 239 -25.82 -1.36 10.03
CA LEU A 239 -24.43 -0.99 10.32
C LEU A 239 -23.72 -0.46 9.07
N CYS A 240 -23.96 -1.09 7.93
CA CYS A 240 -23.27 -0.80 6.67
C CYS A 240 -23.93 0.31 5.84
N ARG A 241 -25.02 0.94 6.30
CA ARG A 241 -25.86 1.88 5.51
C ARG A 241 -25.10 3.06 4.89
N ASN A 242 -24.02 3.52 5.55
CA ASN A 242 -23.20 4.63 5.07
C ASN A 242 -22.12 4.20 4.08
N VAL A 243 -21.80 2.92 4.03
CA VAL A 243 -20.80 2.41 3.10
C VAL A 243 -21.42 2.29 1.72
N ARG A 244 -20.84 2.95 0.75
CA ARG A 244 -21.28 2.86 -0.65
C ARG A 244 -20.54 1.78 -1.45
N LEU A 245 -19.36 1.36 -0.96
CA LEU A 245 -18.50 0.47 -1.73
C LEU A 245 -17.61 -0.41 -0.84
N PHE A 246 -17.76 -1.72 -0.98
CA PHE A 246 -16.82 -2.72 -0.49
C PHE A 246 -16.03 -3.29 -1.67
N ILE A 247 -14.68 -3.27 -1.59
CA ILE A 247 -13.78 -3.75 -2.65
C ILE A 247 -12.97 -4.92 -2.14
N SER A 248 -12.92 -6.00 -2.91
CA SER A 248 -12.07 -7.16 -2.63
C SER A 248 -11.09 -7.46 -3.75
N GLY A 249 -9.95 -8.03 -3.38
CA GLY A 249 -8.97 -8.53 -4.33
C GLY A 249 -7.73 -9.11 -3.66
N SER A 250 -6.68 -9.33 -4.42
CA SER A 250 -5.43 -9.98 -4.03
C SER A 250 -5.52 -11.50 -3.80
N ALA A 251 -6.72 -12.06 -3.80
CA ALA A 251 -7.02 -13.49 -3.81
C ALA A 251 -8.44 -13.71 -4.36
N PRO A 252 -8.77 -14.90 -4.87
CA PRO A 252 -10.14 -15.24 -5.25
C PRO A 252 -11.07 -15.26 -4.03
N MET A 253 -12.29 -14.76 -4.20
CA MET A 253 -13.33 -14.82 -3.18
C MET A 253 -14.26 -16.02 -3.47
N LEU A 254 -14.62 -16.75 -2.42
CA LEU A 254 -15.62 -17.82 -2.54
C LEU A 254 -17.00 -17.20 -2.77
N SER A 255 -17.79 -17.80 -3.69
CA SER A 255 -19.15 -17.35 -3.98
C SER A 255 -20.03 -17.32 -2.73
N GLU A 256 -19.92 -18.33 -1.88
CA GLU A 256 -20.62 -18.40 -0.60
C GLU A 256 -20.31 -17.20 0.32
N THR A 257 -19.04 -16.82 0.42
CA THR A 257 -18.63 -15.64 1.21
C THR A 257 -19.24 -14.36 0.64
N HIS A 258 -19.25 -14.22 -0.68
CA HIS A 258 -19.81 -13.07 -1.37
C HIS A 258 -21.32 -12.95 -1.14
N GLU A 259 -22.05 -14.05 -1.33
CA GLU A 259 -23.51 -14.12 -1.16
C GLU A 259 -23.93 -13.88 0.29
N LEU A 260 -23.23 -14.51 1.25
CA LEU A 260 -23.50 -14.32 2.67
C LEU A 260 -23.21 -12.88 3.12
N PHE A 261 -22.14 -12.27 2.59
CA PHE A 261 -21.83 -10.88 2.86
C PHE A 261 -22.93 -9.93 2.32
N GLU A 262 -23.43 -10.18 1.11
CA GLU A 262 -24.55 -9.44 0.54
C GLU A 262 -25.80 -9.56 1.41
N GLN A 263 -26.15 -10.78 1.83
CA GLN A 263 -27.32 -11.03 2.70
C GLN A 263 -27.21 -10.27 4.04
N ARG A 264 -26.02 -10.25 4.64
CA ARG A 264 -25.79 -9.65 5.97
C ARG A 264 -25.67 -8.12 5.92
N SER A 265 -24.90 -7.61 4.98
CA SER A 265 -24.54 -6.18 4.87
C SER A 265 -25.47 -5.38 3.96
N GLY A 266 -26.22 -6.03 3.09
CA GLY A 266 -26.97 -5.38 2.00
C GLY A 266 -26.11 -4.92 0.83
N HIS A 267 -24.80 -5.25 0.81
CA HIS A 267 -23.84 -4.78 -0.19
C HIS A 267 -23.20 -5.93 -0.95
N ARG A 268 -23.23 -5.82 -2.27
CA ARG A 268 -22.49 -6.70 -3.17
C ARG A 268 -21.05 -6.21 -3.30
N ILE A 269 -20.08 -7.06 -2.94
CA ILE A 269 -18.66 -6.72 -2.98
C ILE A 269 -18.22 -6.50 -4.44
N LEU A 270 -17.40 -5.48 -4.67
CA LEU A 270 -16.74 -5.25 -5.96
C LEU A 270 -15.41 -6.02 -5.97
N GLU A 271 -15.37 -7.13 -6.70
CA GLU A 271 -14.13 -7.87 -6.93
C GLU A 271 -13.33 -7.25 -8.07
N ARG A 272 -12.00 -7.25 -7.93
CA ARG A 272 -11.06 -6.76 -8.92
C ARG A 272 -9.79 -7.61 -8.94
N TYR A 273 -9.06 -7.59 -10.04
CA TYR A 273 -7.79 -8.29 -10.21
C TYR A 273 -6.68 -7.32 -10.58
N GLY A 274 -5.50 -7.63 -10.09
CA GLY A 274 -4.25 -6.95 -10.39
C GLY A 274 -3.07 -7.70 -9.79
N MET A 275 -1.88 -7.28 -10.15
CA MET A 275 -0.63 -7.88 -9.71
C MET A 275 0.40 -6.78 -9.42
N SER A 276 1.45 -7.11 -8.70
CA SER A 276 2.48 -6.14 -8.30
C SER A 276 3.18 -5.51 -9.50
N GLU A 277 3.37 -6.28 -10.56
CA GLU A 277 4.09 -5.91 -11.78
C GLU A 277 3.27 -5.01 -12.72
N ALA A 278 1.93 -5.00 -12.60
CA ALA A 278 1.05 -4.30 -13.54
C ALA A 278 0.05 -3.34 -12.88
N GLY A 279 -0.01 -3.31 -11.55
CA GLY A 279 -1.09 -2.61 -10.83
C GLY A 279 -2.43 -3.31 -11.03
N MET A 280 -3.53 -2.55 -11.00
CA MET A 280 -4.87 -3.08 -11.24
C MET A 280 -5.11 -3.25 -12.74
N ILE A 281 -5.69 -4.38 -13.13
CA ILE A 281 -5.88 -4.82 -14.53
C ILE A 281 -7.36 -4.89 -14.88
N THR A 282 -8.19 -5.49 -14.00
CA THR A 282 -9.63 -5.63 -14.21
C THR A 282 -10.42 -5.20 -12.97
N SER A 283 -11.68 -4.86 -13.15
CA SER A 283 -12.62 -4.55 -12.06
C SER A 283 -14.05 -4.89 -12.47
N ASN A 284 -14.84 -5.40 -11.53
CA ASN A 284 -16.29 -5.35 -11.64
C ASN A 284 -16.76 -3.89 -11.68
N PRO A 285 -17.91 -3.59 -12.28
CA PRO A 285 -18.39 -2.21 -12.43
C PRO A 285 -18.83 -1.61 -11.09
N TYR A 286 -18.71 -0.28 -10.99
CA TYR A 286 -19.31 0.45 -9.87
C TYR A 286 -20.83 0.42 -9.93
N ASP A 287 -21.39 0.75 -11.08
CA ASP A 287 -22.82 0.62 -11.37
C ASP A 287 -23.09 -0.66 -12.18
N GLY A 288 -24.23 -1.28 -11.93
CA GLY A 288 -24.66 -2.49 -12.63
C GLY A 288 -24.30 -3.78 -11.91
N GLU A 289 -24.32 -4.87 -12.64
CA GLU A 289 -24.14 -6.20 -12.07
C GLU A 289 -22.67 -6.48 -11.73
N ARG A 290 -22.40 -6.81 -10.47
CA ARG A 290 -21.13 -7.39 -10.01
C ARG A 290 -21.28 -8.89 -9.99
N LYS A 291 -20.71 -9.55 -10.99
CA LYS A 291 -20.88 -11.00 -11.16
C LYS A 291 -19.96 -11.75 -10.21
N VAL A 292 -20.56 -12.50 -9.29
CA VAL A 292 -19.85 -13.34 -8.30
C VAL A 292 -18.89 -14.31 -8.99
N GLY A 293 -17.69 -14.47 -8.42
CA GLY A 293 -16.66 -15.38 -8.95
C GLY A 293 -15.97 -14.82 -10.20
N THR A 294 -16.14 -13.55 -10.51
CA THR A 294 -15.43 -12.88 -11.61
C THR A 294 -14.71 -11.62 -11.12
N VAL A 295 -13.63 -11.28 -11.80
CA VAL A 295 -12.86 -10.06 -11.53
C VAL A 295 -13.25 -8.88 -12.45
N GLY A 296 -14.35 -9.03 -13.17
CA GLY A 296 -14.92 -7.99 -14.04
C GLY A 296 -14.21 -7.83 -15.38
N MET A 297 -14.24 -6.62 -15.93
CA MET A 297 -13.75 -6.27 -17.25
C MET A 297 -12.39 -5.57 -17.17
N PRO A 298 -11.59 -5.56 -18.27
CA PRO A 298 -10.37 -4.76 -18.34
C PRO A 298 -10.61 -3.31 -17.98
N LEU A 299 -9.67 -2.72 -17.24
CA LEU A 299 -9.69 -1.29 -16.95
C LEU A 299 -9.51 -0.47 -18.25
N PRO A 300 -9.97 0.79 -18.28
CA PRO A 300 -9.69 1.69 -19.39
C PRO A 300 -8.20 1.71 -19.75
N SER A 301 -7.90 1.62 -21.03
CA SER A 301 -6.53 1.53 -21.58
C SER A 301 -5.74 0.26 -21.22
N VAL A 302 -6.39 -0.76 -20.68
CA VAL A 302 -5.82 -2.09 -20.47
C VAL A 302 -6.42 -3.08 -21.48
N SER A 303 -5.57 -3.83 -22.16
CA SER A 303 -5.98 -4.92 -23.03
C SER A 303 -5.72 -6.27 -22.34
N VAL A 304 -6.73 -7.12 -22.33
CA VAL A 304 -6.63 -8.48 -21.78
C VAL A 304 -7.01 -9.48 -22.85
N ARG A 305 -6.16 -10.48 -23.05
CA ARG A 305 -6.43 -11.61 -23.94
C ARG A 305 -6.42 -12.90 -23.13
N ILE A 306 -7.45 -13.70 -23.29
CA ILE A 306 -7.52 -15.06 -22.73
C ILE A 306 -6.98 -15.99 -23.82
N VAL A 307 -6.00 -16.77 -23.47
CA VAL A 307 -5.36 -17.74 -24.37
C VAL A 307 -5.40 -19.12 -23.76
N ASP A 308 -5.41 -20.16 -24.57
CA ASP A 308 -5.17 -21.53 -24.15
C ASP A 308 -3.68 -21.87 -24.16
N ASP A 309 -3.32 -23.07 -23.71
CA ASP A 309 -1.93 -23.51 -23.61
C ASP A 309 -1.23 -23.63 -24.95
N PHE A 310 -1.94 -23.55 -26.08
CA PHE A 310 -1.44 -23.66 -27.45
C PHE A 310 -1.22 -22.31 -28.13
N ASP A 311 -1.76 -21.23 -27.58
CA ASP A 311 -1.66 -19.88 -28.14
C ASP A 311 -0.37 -19.18 -27.63
N ILE A 312 0.77 -19.66 -28.08
CA ILE A 312 2.11 -19.15 -27.75
C ILE A 312 2.51 -18.11 -28.81
N SER A 313 1.75 -17.06 -29.01
CA SER A 313 2.11 -15.99 -29.95
C SER A 313 2.27 -14.64 -29.24
#